data_66fccc1bb9a9acffbcb87453f4e842d1
#
_entry.id   66fccc1bb9a9acffbcb87453f4e842d1
#
_cell.length_a   1.000
_cell.length_b   1.000
_cell.length_c   1.000
_cell.angle_alpha   90.00
_cell.angle_beta   90.00
_cell.angle_gamma   90.00
#
_symmetry.space_group_name_H-M   'P 1'
#
loop_
_entity.id
_entity.type
_entity.pdbx_description
1 polymer ?
#
loop_
_entity_poly.entity_id
_entity_poly.type
_entity_poly.pdbx_seq_one_letter_code
_entity_poly.pdbx_strand_id
1 'polypeptide(L)'
;MKDAVRAPVIERAALLAALREERPWDVVVIGGGATGLGIAVDAAQRGLRTALIEAHDFSAGTSSRSTKLVHGGVRYLAQGNVKLVREALAERALLIANAPELVHPLEFIVPCYRPLEREFMRVGLGLYDALAGARGIGPTRWLSRAETMRRLPTVRPDGLHGGVSYWDGQFDDARLAIALMRTACRLGATVINYVRCDGMRIEGNRVTAVQAVDAETGERFDLRARVVYNATGVWVDRIRTLAEPAARPLLALSRGSHIVVDARFLPVPRALMIPKTSDGRVLFAIPWLGRLIVGTTDVPTTEVVQEPQPTPQEIDFIVETARGYLRDPIRPEDITNTFAGLRPLVAKGAPGATKTLSREHTIVIEHGNLVTVTGGKWTTYRRMAVDALDQAVRRGLLPASTSATATLRLDVDPAIEAAQDAAATAPNDTAAVLRYRDIARAHEQARTTADLIERRMRIGLLDRSVAAKLARSVS
;
A
#
# COMPACT_ATOMS: atom_id res chain seq x y z
N MET A 1 -4.12 11.13 -32.38
CA MET A 1 -3.03 10.17 -32.13
C MET A 1 -2.47 10.20 -30.70
N LYS A 2 -3.21 10.76 -29.70
CA LYS A 2 -2.78 10.76 -28.27
C LYS A 2 -3.33 9.57 -27.45
N ASP A 3 -4.16 8.73 -28.07
CA ASP A 3 -4.97 7.73 -27.35
C ASP A 3 -4.49 6.27 -27.51
N ALA A 4 -3.35 6.04 -28.12
CA ALA A 4 -2.80 4.68 -28.24
C ALA A 4 -1.95 4.34 -27.03
N VAL A 5 -2.26 3.19 -26.39
CA VAL A 5 -1.44 2.60 -25.32
C VAL A 5 -0.03 2.33 -25.87
N ARG A 6 0.98 2.88 -25.22
CA ARG A 6 2.39 2.73 -25.61
C ARG A 6 3.11 1.65 -24.81
N ALA A 7 2.53 1.25 -23.70
CA ALA A 7 3.08 0.21 -22.86
C ALA A 7 3.14 -1.13 -23.61
N PRO A 8 4.19 -1.93 -23.39
CA PRO A 8 4.27 -3.26 -23.98
C PRO A 8 3.16 -4.16 -23.44
N VAL A 9 2.67 -5.05 -24.29
CA VAL A 9 1.79 -6.14 -23.87
C VAL A 9 2.59 -7.12 -23.01
N ILE A 10 1.99 -7.56 -21.90
CA ILE A 10 2.61 -8.52 -20.97
C ILE A 10 1.97 -9.90 -21.22
N GLU A 11 2.64 -10.69 -22.05
CA GLU A 11 2.16 -12.00 -22.44
C GLU A 11 2.41 -13.05 -21.33
N ARG A 12 1.33 -13.57 -20.69
CA ARG A 12 1.46 -14.60 -19.66
C ARG A 12 2.21 -15.84 -20.15
N ALA A 13 1.99 -16.25 -21.40
CA ALA A 13 2.69 -17.40 -21.97
C ALA A 13 4.21 -17.19 -22.01
N ALA A 14 4.68 -15.98 -22.31
CA ALA A 14 6.10 -15.64 -22.28
C ALA A 14 6.66 -15.65 -20.85
N LEU A 15 5.89 -15.16 -19.87
CA LEU A 15 6.28 -15.21 -18.46
C LEU A 15 6.38 -16.66 -17.96
N LEU A 16 5.43 -17.53 -18.29
CA LEU A 16 5.49 -18.95 -17.93
C LEU A 16 6.64 -19.66 -18.64
N ALA A 17 6.92 -19.32 -19.90
CA ALA A 17 8.08 -19.87 -20.62
C ALA A 17 9.40 -19.49 -19.92
N ALA A 18 9.54 -18.26 -19.45
CA ALA A 18 10.71 -17.83 -18.69
C ALA A 18 10.86 -18.59 -17.35
N LEU A 19 9.76 -18.97 -16.68
CA LEU A 19 9.83 -19.77 -15.46
C LEU A 19 10.28 -21.22 -15.72
N ARG A 20 10.11 -21.76 -16.94
CA ARG A 20 10.56 -23.11 -17.33
C ARG A 20 12.05 -23.18 -17.61
N GLU A 21 12.72 -22.02 -17.80
CA GLU A 21 14.14 -22.01 -18.09
C GLU A 21 14.97 -22.59 -16.94
N GLU A 22 15.88 -23.51 -17.24
CA GLU A 22 16.78 -24.11 -16.24
C GLU A 22 17.84 -23.16 -15.69
N ARG A 23 18.08 -22.02 -16.38
CA ARG A 23 19.07 -21.03 -15.98
C ARG A 23 18.67 -20.43 -14.61
N PRO A 24 19.55 -20.47 -13.61
CA PRO A 24 19.25 -19.96 -12.28
C PRO A 24 18.94 -18.45 -12.31
N TRP A 25 18.00 -18.05 -11.44
CA TRP A 25 17.70 -16.66 -11.16
C TRP A 25 18.75 -16.09 -10.19
N ASP A 26 19.10 -14.81 -10.34
CA ASP A 26 19.85 -14.11 -9.30
C ASP A 26 18.94 -13.86 -8.09
N VAL A 27 17.69 -13.49 -8.36
CA VAL A 27 16.68 -13.14 -7.35
C VAL A 27 15.34 -13.79 -7.69
N VAL A 28 14.77 -14.53 -6.73
CA VAL A 28 13.36 -14.92 -6.73
C VAL A 28 12.66 -14.20 -5.59
N VAL A 29 11.58 -13.46 -5.90
CA VAL A 29 10.74 -12.75 -4.94
C VAL A 29 9.41 -13.47 -4.80
N ILE A 30 9.03 -13.81 -3.58
CA ILE A 30 7.73 -14.39 -3.24
C ILE A 30 6.86 -13.28 -2.64
N GLY A 31 5.77 -12.94 -3.33
CA GLY A 31 4.80 -11.93 -2.92
C GLY A 31 4.81 -10.66 -3.77
N GLY A 32 3.65 -10.32 -4.34
CA GLY A 32 3.40 -9.18 -5.24
C GLY A 32 2.75 -7.97 -4.57
N GLY A 33 3.04 -7.75 -3.27
CA GLY A 33 2.69 -6.51 -2.57
C GLY A 33 3.75 -5.42 -2.73
N ALA A 34 3.58 -4.30 -2.03
CA ALA A 34 4.48 -3.13 -2.08
C ALA A 34 5.96 -3.50 -1.91
N THR A 35 6.28 -4.34 -0.92
CA THR A 35 7.65 -4.74 -0.60
C THR A 35 8.25 -5.59 -1.73
N GLY A 36 7.52 -6.63 -2.17
CA GLY A 36 8.04 -7.53 -3.21
C GLY A 36 8.19 -6.86 -4.57
N LEU A 37 7.20 -6.05 -4.97
CA LEU A 37 7.29 -5.26 -6.21
C LEU A 37 8.44 -4.25 -6.15
N GLY A 38 8.65 -3.61 -4.98
CA GLY A 38 9.80 -2.74 -4.77
C GLY A 38 11.14 -3.47 -4.93
N ILE A 39 11.26 -4.68 -4.36
CA ILE A 39 12.46 -5.54 -4.50
C ILE A 39 12.66 -5.95 -5.96
N ALA A 40 11.60 -6.34 -6.67
CA ALA A 40 11.70 -6.72 -8.08
C ALA A 40 12.16 -5.56 -8.97
N VAL A 41 11.65 -4.33 -8.72
CA VAL A 41 12.08 -3.12 -9.43
C VAL A 41 13.55 -2.82 -9.16
N ASP A 42 13.99 -2.82 -7.90
CA ASP A 42 15.38 -2.50 -7.55
C ASP A 42 16.35 -3.58 -8.03
N ALA A 43 15.99 -4.85 -7.94
CA ALA A 43 16.80 -5.96 -8.44
C ALA A 43 16.97 -5.90 -9.97
N ALA A 44 15.88 -5.69 -10.71
CA ALA A 44 15.91 -5.56 -12.15
C ALA A 44 16.69 -4.31 -12.59
N GLN A 45 16.55 -3.18 -11.88
CA GLN A 45 17.30 -1.95 -12.13
C GLN A 45 18.81 -2.14 -11.93
N ARG A 46 19.23 -3.04 -11.02
CA ARG A 46 20.62 -3.43 -10.81
C ARG A 46 21.14 -4.43 -11.88
N GLY A 47 20.32 -4.81 -12.86
CA GLY A 47 20.67 -5.78 -13.90
C GLY A 47 20.63 -7.24 -13.43
N LEU A 48 20.02 -7.53 -12.28
CA LEU A 48 19.89 -8.89 -11.76
C LEU A 48 18.74 -9.62 -12.48
N ARG A 49 18.98 -10.88 -12.88
CA ARG A 49 17.93 -11.74 -13.43
C ARG A 49 16.91 -12.06 -12.34
N THR A 50 15.73 -11.46 -12.45
CA THR A 50 14.72 -11.41 -11.37
C THR A 50 13.42 -12.07 -11.78
N ALA A 51 12.90 -12.99 -10.93
CA ALA A 51 11.53 -13.48 -10.99
C ALA A 51 10.76 -13.02 -9.74
N LEU A 52 9.51 -12.61 -9.93
CA LEU A 52 8.54 -12.41 -8.85
C LEU A 52 7.31 -13.25 -9.12
N ILE A 53 6.92 -14.04 -8.12
CA ILE A 53 5.68 -14.83 -8.14
C ILE A 53 4.71 -14.31 -7.06
N GLU A 54 3.43 -14.20 -7.44
CA GLU A 54 2.34 -13.80 -6.54
C GLU A 54 1.21 -14.86 -6.60
N ALA A 55 0.78 -15.30 -5.44
CA ALA A 55 -0.23 -16.37 -5.32
C ALA A 55 -1.62 -15.97 -5.81
N HIS A 56 -1.93 -14.69 -5.75
CA HIS A 56 -3.20 -14.08 -6.13
C HIS A 56 -2.97 -12.98 -7.15
N ASP A 57 -3.79 -11.95 -7.17
CA ASP A 57 -3.49 -10.74 -7.92
C ASP A 57 -2.51 -9.83 -7.16
N PHE A 58 -1.80 -8.97 -7.89
CA PHE A 58 -0.90 -7.99 -7.30
C PHE A 58 -1.63 -7.10 -6.30
N SER A 59 -0.98 -6.83 -5.17
CA SER A 59 -1.51 -6.04 -4.05
C SER A 59 -2.82 -6.56 -3.43
N ALA A 60 -3.26 -7.78 -3.70
CA ALA A 60 -4.52 -8.33 -3.21
C ALA A 60 -4.65 -8.38 -1.66
N GLY A 61 -3.51 -8.37 -0.94
CA GLY A 61 -3.48 -8.30 0.52
C GLY A 61 -3.52 -6.86 1.05
N THR A 62 -2.65 -6.57 2.02
CA THR A 62 -2.57 -5.28 2.74
C THR A 62 -2.33 -4.08 1.83
N SER A 63 -1.62 -4.28 0.71
CA SER A 63 -1.11 -3.20 -0.12
C SER A 63 -2.18 -2.40 -0.86
N SER A 64 -3.39 -2.93 -1.11
CA SER A 64 -4.53 -2.18 -1.67
C SER A 64 -5.55 -1.75 -0.62
N ARG A 65 -5.30 -2.02 0.66
CA ARG A 65 -6.21 -1.74 1.78
C ARG A 65 -5.63 -0.73 2.77
N SER A 66 -4.81 0.20 2.28
CA SER A 66 -4.23 1.28 3.07
C SER A 66 -5.22 2.43 3.28
N THR A 67 -4.85 3.38 4.13
CA THR A 67 -5.57 4.67 4.31
C THR A 67 -5.36 5.61 3.11
N LYS A 68 -4.72 5.19 2.02
CA LYS A 68 -4.42 5.98 0.80
C LYS A 68 -3.51 7.18 1.06
N LEU A 69 -2.62 7.06 2.05
CA LEU A 69 -1.67 8.12 2.42
C LEU A 69 -0.22 7.64 2.37
N VAL A 70 0.64 8.45 1.78
CA VAL A 70 2.09 8.37 1.87
C VAL A 70 2.56 9.53 2.74
N HIS A 71 2.87 9.22 3.99
CA HIS A 71 3.04 10.24 5.02
C HIS A 71 4.30 10.01 5.86
N GLY A 72 4.90 11.11 6.36
CA GLY A 72 6.05 11.04 7.26
C GLY A 72 5.72 10.49 8.65
N GLY A 73 4.43 10.52 9.02
CA GLY A 73 3.97 9.99 10.29
C GLY A 73 4.14 10.95 11.46
N VAL A 74 3.40 12.02 11.47
CA VAL A 74 3.37 13.04 12.56
C VAL A 74 3.29 12.41 13.95
N ARG A 75 2.56 11.30 14.10
CA ARG A 75 2.44 10.57 15.38
C ARG A 75 3.79 10.07 15.92
N TYR A 76 4.72 9.68 15.03
CA TYR A 76 6.04 9.19 15.50
C TYR A 76 6.93 10.31 15.99
N LEU A 77 6.70 11.54 15.53
CA LEU A 77 7.35 12.72 16.06
C LEU A 77 6.99 12.92 17.54
N ALA A 78 5.70 12.77 17.88
CA ALA A 78 5.23 12.81 19.27
C ALA A 78 5.82 11.67 20.14
N GLN A 79 6.31 10.59 19.53
CA GLN A 79 7.01 9.48 20.19
C GLN A 79 8.53 9.64 20.19
N GLY A 80 9.08 10.78 19.73
CA GLY A 80 10.51 11.06 19.67
C GLY A 80 11.29 10.35 18.54
N ASN A 81 10.61 9.64 17.63
CA ASN A 81 11.28 8.92 16.54
C ASN A 81 11.55 9.84 15.33
N VAL A 82 12.46 10.80 15.51
CA VAL A 82 12.83 11.81 14.49
C VAL A 82 13.45 11.16 13.25
N LYS A 83 14.27 10.11 13.42
CA LYS A 83 14.93 9.42 12.30
C LYS A 83 13.92 8.81 11.34
N LEU A 84 12.92 8.06 11.86
CA LEU A 84 11.87 7.44 11.06
C LEU A 84 11.04 8.49 10.31
N VAL A 85 10.77 9.63 10.96
CA VAL A 85 10.02 10.74 10.32
C VAL A 85 10.81 11.34 9.16
N ARG A 86 12.12 11.64 9.36
CA ARG A 86 12.97 12.20 8.28
C ARG A 86 13.11 11.25 7.09
N GLU A 87 13.27 9.96 7.35
CA GLU A 87 13.33 8.94 6.31
C GLU A 87 12.01 8.87 5.54
N ALA A 88 10.87 8.81 6.23
CA ALA A 88 9.57 8.76 5.59
C ALA A 88 9.25 10.04 4.78
N LEU A 89 9.65 11.22 5.26
CA LEU A 89 9.51 12.48 4.51
C LEU A 89 10.38 12.51 3.25
N ALA A 90 11.58 11.94 3.31
CA ALA A 90 12.45 11.82 2.16
C ALA A 90 11.85 10.86 1.12
N GLU A 91 11.41 9.68 1.52
CA GLU A 91 10.80 8.71 0.63
C GLU A 91 9.46 9.21 0.05
N ARG A 92 8.65 9.97 0.81
CA ARG A 92 7.45 10.64 0.29
C ARG A 92 7.78 11.57 -0.88
N ALA A 93 8.82 12.40 -0.73
CA ALA A 93 9.22 13.32 -1.79
C ALA A 93 9.70 12.58 -3.04
N LEU A 94 10.48 11.50 -2.87
CA LEU A 94 10.91 10.66 -3.99
C LEU A 94 9.72 9.99 -4.68
N LEU A 95 8.74 9.53 -3.92
CA LEU A 95 7.57 8.85 -4.46
C LEU A 95 6.70 9.81 -5.29
N ILE A 96 6.49 11.05 -4.80
CA ILE A 96 5.80 12.10 -5.56
C ILE A 96 6.56 12.41 -6.87
N ALA A 97 7.89 12.49 -6.82
CA ALA A 97 8.70 12.74 -8.01
C ALA A 97 8.67 11.57 -9.01
N ASN A 98 8.66 10.32 -8.51
CA ASN A 98 8.75 9.14 -9.34
C ASN A 98 7.41 8.69 -9.95
N ALA A 99 6.27 9.08 -9.34
CA ALA A 99 4.91 8.72 -9.78
C ALA A 99 3.91 9.86 -9.53
N PRO A 100 4.11 11.08 -10.07
CA PRO A 100 3.24 12.23 -9.80
C PRO A 100 1.80 12.05 -10.29
N GLU A 101 1.57 11.15 -11.23
CA GLU A 101 0.24 10.80 -11.74
C GLU A 101 -0.60 10.03 -10.69
N LEU A 102 0.08 9.31 -9.78
CA LEU A 102 -0.56 8.43 -8.78
C LEU A 102 -0.38 8.93 -7.35
N VAL A 103 0.57 9.84 -7.13
CA VAL A 103 0.94 10.35 -5.80
C VAL A 103 1.03 11.86 -5.83
N HIS A 104 0.21 12.53 -5.04
CA HIS A 104 0.13 13.98 -5.04
C HIS A 104 0.00 14.56 -3.63
N PRO A 105 0.36 15.86 -3.45
CA PRO A 105 0.14 16.54 -2.18
C PRO A 105 -1.33 16.65 -1.82
N LEU A 106 -1.65 16.45 -0.54
CA LEU A 106 -2.98 16.66 0.03
C LEU A 106 -2.87 17.57 1.26
N GLU A 107 -3.72 18.61 1.32
CA GLU A 107 -3.84 19.46 2.50
C GLU A 107 -4.67 18.76 3.57
N PHE A 108 -4.15 18.72 4.79
CA PHE A 108 -4.83 18.24 5.99
C PHE A 108 -5.19 19.40 6.88
N ILE A 109 -6.39 19.40 7.44
CA ILE A 109 -6.80 20.37 8.44
C ILE A 109 -7.12 19.63 9.74
N VAL A 110 -6.55 20.12 10.82
CA VAL A 110 -6.79 19.68 12.19
C VAL A 110 -7.66 20.72 12.86
N PRO A 111 -8.97 20.51 13.02
CA PRO A 111 -9.82 21.44 13.79
C PRO A 111 -9.55 21.29 15.29
N CYS A 112 -9.45 22.41 15.98
CA CYS A 112 -9.10 22.48 17.39
C CYS A 112 -10.31 22.93 18.22
N TYR A 113 -10.69 22.09 19.18
CA TYR A 113 -11.86 22.28 20.05
C TYR A 113 -11.50 22.54 21.51
N ARG A 114 -10.21 22.44 21.88
CA ARG A 114 -9.73 22.64 23.23
C ARG A 114 -8.84 23.88 23.30
N PRO A 115 -8.84 24.60 24.42
CA PRO A 115 -7.84 25.64 24.68
C PRO A 115 -6.42 25.07 24.52
N LEU A 116 -5.51 25.85 23.94
CA LEU A 116 -4.10 25.51 23.70
C LEU A 116 -3.84 24.31 22.74
N GLU A 117 -4.88 23.58 22.30
CA GLU A 117 -4.71 22.48 21.34
C GLU A 117 -4.09 22.95 20.03
N ARG A 118 -4.52 24.13 19.58
CA ARG A 118 -4.01 24.77 18.36
C ARG A 118 -2.53 25.08 18.48
N GLU A 119 -2.08 25.64 19.60
CA GLU A 119 -0.67 25.98 19.87
C GLU A 119 0.19 24.72 19.90
N PHE A 120 -0.29 23.66 20.58
CA PHE A 120 0.39 22.37 20.63
C PHE A 120 0.52 21.74 19.23
N MET A 121 -0.57 21.70 18.45
CA MET A 121 -0.55 21.18 17.09
C MET A 121 0.38 21.97 16.18
N ARG A 122 0.45 23.32 16.33
CA ARG A 122 1.36 24.15 15.56
C ARG A 122 2.82 23.80 15.82
N VAL A 123 3.21 23.66 17.06
CA VAL A 123 4.61 23.35 17.40
C VAL A 123 4.99 21.97 16.82
N GLY A 124 4.14 20.96 17.00
CA GLY A 124 4.37 19.63 16.48
C GLY A 124 4.42 19.56 14.94
N LEU A 125 3.47 20.20 14.27
CA LEU A 125 3.41 20.21 12.80
C LEU A 125 4.45 21.16 12.18
N GLY A 126 4.79 22.26 12.86
CA GLY A 126 5.90 23.12 12.45
C GLY A 126 7.27 22.42 12.51
N LEU A 127 7.48 21.59 13.54
CA LEU A 127 8.67 20.73 13.61
C LEU A 127 8.66 19.67 12.51
N TYR A 128 7.50 19.10 12.20
CA TYR A 128 7.33 18.17 11.08
C TYR A 128 7.73 18.80 9.74
N ASP A 129 7.30 20.04 9.46
CA ASP A 129 7.70 20.80 8.28
C ASP A 129 9.21 21.09 8.27
N ALA A 130 9.77 21.52 9.40
CA ALA A 130 11.20 21.76 9.52
C ALA A 130 12.04 20.52 9.22
N LEU A 131 11.56 19.33 9.64
CA LEU A 131 12.21 18.05 9.33
C LEU A 131 12.12 17.66 7.84
N ALA A 132 11.09 18.13 7.13
CA ALA A 132 10.98 17.95 5.68
C ALA A 132 12.00 18.84 4.93
N GLY A 133 12.33 20.01 5.42
CA GLY A 133 13.27 20.97 4.81
C GLY A 133 12.92 21.24 3.35
N ALA A 134 13.88 21.14 2.45
CA ALA A 134 13.70 21.33 1.01
C ALA A 134 12.76 20.29 0.34
N ARG A 135 12.39 19.22 1.04
CA ARG A 135 11.44 18.16 0.60
C ARG A 135 10.01 18.44 1.09
N GLY A 136 9.76 19.61 1.65
CA GLY A 136 8.42 20.08 2.04
C GLY A 136 7.51 20.19 0.82
N ILE A 137 6.24 19.80 0.98
CA ILE A 137 5.22 19.83 -0.07
C ILE A 137 4.14 20.88 0.18
N GLY A 138 4.28 21.65 1.24
CA GLY A 138 3.43 22.77 1.59
C GLY A 138 3.65 23.21 3.05
N PRO A 139 3.36 24.47 3.37
CA PRO A 139 3.62 25.02 4.70
C PRO A 139 2.52 24.68 5.70
N THR A 140 2.91 24.48 6.95
CA THR A 140 1.97 24.48 8.09
C THR A 140 1.44 25.88 8.35
N ARG A 141 0.13 26.06 8.47
CA ARG A 141 -0.53 27.35 8.67
C ARG A 141 -1.55 27.29 9.80
N TRP A 142 -1.69 28.43 10.49
CA TRP A 142 -2.79 28.67 11.41
C TRP A 142 -4.05 29.04 10.66
N LEU A 143 -5.17 28.54 11.14
CA LEU A 143 -6.47 28.91 10.62
C LEU A 143 -7.30 29.51 11.76
N SER A 144 -7.89 30.67 11.52
CA SER A 144 -8.94 31.22 12.38
C SER A 144 -10.16 30.28 12.34
N ARG A 145 -11.10 30.47 13.28
CA ARG A 145 -12.38 29.75 13.28
C ARG A 145 -13.10 29.92 11.93
N ALA A 146 -13.19 31.15 11.43
CA ALA A 146 -13.84 31.46 10.15
C ALA A 146 -13.15 30.74 8.96
N GLU A 147 -11.82 30.74 8.91
CA GLU A 147 -11.06 30.05 7.87
C GLU A 147 -11.21 28.54 7.96
N THR A 148 -11.21 27.97 9.17
CA THR A 148 -11.41 26.54 9.37
C THR A 148 -12.77 26.13 8.84
N MET A 149 -13.84 26.85 9.19
CA MET A 149 -15.19 26.59 8.69
C MET A 149 -15.33 26.77 7.18
N ARG A 150 -14.65 27.76 6.60
CA ARG A 150 -14.67 27.96 5.14
C ARG A 150 -13.95 26.82 4.41
N ARG A 151 -12.85 26.31 4.97
CA ARG A 151 -12.05 25.24 4.38
C ARG A 151 -12.62 23.84 4.65
N LEU A 152 -13.31 23.66 5.76
CA LEU A 152 -14.05 22.44 6.15
C LEU A 152 -15.49 22.82 6.47
N PRO A 153 -16.37 23.02 5.46
CA PRO A 153 -17.71 23.55 5.66
C PRO A 153 -18.65 22.64 6.46
N THR A 154 -18.32 21.37 6.55
CA THR A 154 -19.08 20.33 7.27
C THR A 154 -18.52 20.01 8.65
N VAL A 155 -17.49 20.72 9.11
CA VAL A 155 -16.97 20.52 10.46
C VAL A 155 -17.96 21.08 11.50
N ARG A 156 -18.05 20.44 12.66
CA ARG A 156 -18.92 20.91 13.77
C ARG A 156 -18.50 22.31 14.22
N PRO A 157 -19.42 23.31 14.22
CA PRO A 157 -19.08 24.68 14.56
C PRO A 157 -18.95 24.94 16.06
N ASP A 158 -19.68 24.14 16.90
CA ASP A 158 -19.77 24.36 18.34
C ASP A 158 -18.46 24.00 19.02
N GLY A 159 -17.93 24.94 19.80
CA GLY A 159 -16.65 24.80 20.50
C GLY A 159 -15.42 24.87 19.60
N LEU A 160 -15.57 25.16 18.30
CA LEU A 160 -14.43 25.30 17.39
C LEU A 160 -13.68 26.60 17.67
N HIS A 161 -12.40 26.51 18.04
CA HIS A 161 -11.50 27.65 18.26
C HIS A 161 -10.70 28.05 17.01
N GLY A 162 -10.60 27.19 16.02
CA GLY A 162 -9.80 27.36 14.80
C GLY A 162 -9.18 26.03 14.38
N GLY A 163 -8.11 26.10 13.61
CA GLY A 163 -7.42 24.88 13.15
C GLY A 163 -5.97 25.10 12.79
N VAL A 164 -5.32 24.03 12.39
CA VAL A 164 -3.99 24.03 11.80
C VAL A 164 -4.04 23.23 10.50
N SER A 165 -3.52 23.81 9.41
CA SER A 165 -3.33 23.05 8.17
C SER A 165 -1.88 22.62 8.02
N TYR A 166 -1.67 21.44 7.44
CA TYR A 166 -0.38 20.89 7.05
C TYR A 166 -0.53 20.03 5.78
N TRP A 167 0.58 19.60 5.22
CA TRP A 167 0.58 18.84 3.97
C TRP A 167 1.21 17.48 4.14
N ASP A 168 0.57 16.46 3.53
CA ASP A 168 1.15 15.13 3.36
C ASP A 168 0.78 14.58 1.99
N GLY A 169 1.22 13.34 1.65
CA GLY A 169 0.93 12.75 0.35
C GLY A 169 -0.32 11.88 0.37
N GLN A 170 -1.11 11.97 -0.69
CA GLN A 170 -2.17 11.02 -1.04
C GLN A 170 -1.75 10.19 -2.23
N PHE A 171 -2.24 8.95 -2.32
CA PHE A 171 -1.92 8.07 -3.45
C PHE A 171 -3.02 7.05 -3.74
N ASP A 172 -2.93 6.49 -4.95
CA ASP A 172 -3.66 5.28 -5.30
C ASP A 172 -2.75 4.06 -5.11
N ASP A 173 -2.93 3.35 -4.01
CA ASP A 173 -2.05 2.24 -3.61
C ASP A 173 -2.11 1.05 -4.57
N ALA A 174 -3.29 0.72 -5.09
CA ALA A 174 -3.45 -0.38 -6.03
C ALA A 174 -2.83 -0.02 -7.40
N ARG A 175 -3.07 1.20 -7.91
CA ARG A 175 -2.45 1.68 -9.17
C ARG A 175 -0.94 1.78 -9.06
N LEU A 176 -0.43 2.25 -7.90
CA LEU A 176 1.00 2.30 -7.66
C LEU A 176 1.65 0.91 -7.69
N ALA A 177 0.98 -0.12 -7.14
CA ALA A 177 1.45 -1.49 -7.23
C ALA A 177 1.51 -1.98 -8.68
N ILE A 178 0.51 -1.66 -9.50
CA ILE A 178 0.49 -2.00 -10.93
C ILE A 178 1.60 -1.25 -11.68
N ALA A 179 1.82 0.03 -11.38
CA ALA A 179 2.93 0.79 -11.97
C ALA A 179 4.31 0.19 -11.61
N LEU A 180 4.48 -0.30 -10.39
CA LEU A 180 5.69 -1.02 -9.97
C LEU A 180 5.86 -2.34 -10.73
N MET A 181 4.79 -3.13 -10.87
CA MET A 181 4.79 -4.38 -11.64
C MET A 181 5.23 -4.11 -13.09
N ARG A 182 4.62 -3.13 -13.75
CA ARG A 182 4.95 -2.74 -15.11
C ARG A 182 6.38 -2.23 -15.23
N THR A 183 6.83 -1.42 -14.26
CA THR A 183 8.22 -0.94 -14.19
C THR A 183 9.20 -2.10 -14.09
N ALA A 184 8.93 -3.09 -13.24
CA ALA A 184 9.80 -4.27 -13.12
C ALA A 184 9.85 -5.08 -14.42
N CYS A 185 8.70 -5.30 -15.08
CA CYS A 185 8.64 -5.96 -16.39
C CYS A 185 9.42 -5.18 -17.45
N ARG A 186 9.26 -3.86 -17.53
CA ARG A 186 10.01 -2.99 -18.45
C ARG A 186 11.53 -3.04 -18.24
N LEU A 187 11.95 -3.26 -16.99
CA LEU A 187 13.37 -3.46 -16.64
C LEU A 187 13.86 -4.90 -16.86
N GLY A 188 13.03 -5.79 -17.41
CA GLY A 188 13.39 -7.17 -17.76
C GLY A 188 13.15 -8.21 -16.67
N ALA A 189 12.44 -7.87 -15.58
CA ALA A 189 12.01 -8.86 -14.60
C ALA A 189 10.84 -9.70 -15.14
N THR A 190 10.81 -10.97 -14.79
CA THR A 190 9.64 -11.86 -14.95
C THR A 190 8.75 -11.71 -13.73
N VAL A 191 7.64 -10.96 -13.85
CA VAL A 191 6.72 -10.69 -12.75
C VAL A 191 5.36 -11.28 -13.11
N ILE A 192 4.88 -12.26 -12.33
CA ILE A 192 3.69 -13.02 -12.65
C ILE A 192 2.79 -13.21 -11.42
N ASN A 193 1.49 -13.00 -11.62
CA ASN A 193 0.46 -13.29 -10.63
C ASN A 193 -0.16 -14.68 -10.85
N TYR A 194 -0.95 -15.17 -9.87
CA TYR A 194 -1.55 -16.50 -9.87
C TYR A 194 -0.53 -17.65 -9.98
N VAL A 195 0.70 -17.40 -9.51
CA VAL A 195 1.74 -18.42 -9.32
C VAL A 195 2.15 -18.41 -7.85
N ARG A 196 1.79 -19.45 -7.11
CA ARG A 196 2.06 -19.53 -5.68
C ARG A 196 3.32 -20.31 -5.36
N CYS A 197 4.02 -19.91 -4.30
CA CYS A 197 5.04 -20.74 -3.67
C CYS A 197 4.35 -21.87 -2.89
N ASP A 198 4.69 -23.12 -3.22
CA ASP A 198 4.10 -24.34 -2.65
C ASP A 198 5.10 -25.10 -1.75
N GLY A 199 6.41 -24.81 -1.92
CA GLY A 199 7.49 -25.43 -1.15
C GLY A 199 8.85 -24.82 -1.45
N MET A 200 9.86 -25.34 -0.78
CA MET A 200 11.26 -24.97 -1.02
C MET A 200 12.12 -26.26 -1.00
N ARG A 201 13.07 -26.33 -1.94
CA ARG A 201 14.12 -27.33 -1.88
C ARG A 201 15.30 -26.77 -1.10
N ILE A 202 15.71 -27.50 -0.07
CA ILE A 202 16.82 -27.10 0.80
C ILE A 202 17.89 -28.16 0.73
N GLU A 203 19.13 -27.73 0.51
CA GLU A 203 20.31 -28.58 0.51
C GLU A 203 21.33 -27.97 1.47
N GLY A 204 21.69 -28.75 2.49
CA GLY A 204 22.48 -28.22 3.61
C GLY A 204 21.75 -27.07 4.32
N ASN A 205 22.38 -25.91 4.37
CA ASN A 205 21.78 -24.68 4.94
C ASN A 205 21.49 -23.64 3.83
N ARG A 206 20.91 -24.08 2.71
CA ARG A 206 20.63 -23.18 1.56
C ARG A 206 19.36 -23.59 0.84
N VAL A 207 18.51 -22.62 0.52
CA VAL A 207 17.40 -22.79 -0.40
C VAL A 207 17.98 -22.84 -1.82
N THR A 208 17.84 -24.00 -2.49
CA THR A 208 18.35 -24.22 -3.87
C THR A 208 17.30 -23.97 -4.93
N ALA A 209 16.01 -24.16 -4.59
CA ALA A 209 14.89 -23.82 -5.48
C ALA A 209 13.64 -23.46 -4.70
N VAL A 210 12.84 -22.54 -5.25
CA VAL A 210 11.45 -22.27 -4.85
C VAL A 210 10.55 -23.14 -5.72
N GLN A 211 9.71 -23.96 -5.08
CA GLN A 211 8.70 -24.77 -5.77
C GLN A 211 7.44 -23.91 -5.94
N ALA A 212 7.08 -23.65 -7.19
CA ALA A 212 5.97 -22.80 -7.55
C ALA A 212 4.92 -23.58 -8.35
N VAL A 213 3.66 -23.13 -8.25
CA VAL A 213 2.52 -23.74 -8.96
C VAL A 213 1.69 -22.64 -9.60
N ASP A 214 1.48 -22.74 -10.91
CA ASP A 214 0.49 -21.91 -11.60
C ASP A 214 -0.93 -22.32 -11.18
N ALA A 215 -1.67 -21.40 -10.60
CA ALA A 215 -3.02 -21.66 -10.10
C ALA A 215 -4.06 -21.88 -11.23
N GLU A 216 -3.76 -21.43 -12.46
CA GLU A 216 -4.67 -21.57 -13.61
C GLU A 216 -4.52 -22.94 -14.29
N THR A 217 -3.31 -23.47 -14.37
CA THR A 217 -3.02 -24.70 -15.12
C THR A 217 -2.63 -25.88 -14.24
N GLY A 218 -2.21 -25.62 -12.99
CA GLY A 218 -1.63 -26.62 -12.09
C GLY A 218 -0.17 -26.96 -12.42
N GLU A 219 0.44 -26.30 -13.40
CA GLU A 219 1.84 -26.53 -13.78
C GLU A 219 2.79 -26.17 -12.63
N ARG A 220 3.84 -27.00 -12.46
CA ARG A 220 4.83 -26.85 -11.39
C ARG A 220 6.17 -26.39 -11.94
N PHE A 221 6.84 -25.54 -11.19
CA PHE A 221 8.15 -24.96 -11.53
C PHE A 221 9.11 -25.12 -10.35
N ASP A 222 10.37 -25.41 -10.64
CA ASP A 222 11.49 -25.38 -9.70
C ASP A 222 12.36 -24.15 -10.03
N LEU A 223 12.12 -23.04 -9.36
CA LEU A 223 12.82 -21.78 -9.59
C LEU A 223 14.13 -21.78 -8.79
N ARG A 224 15.25 -22.19 -9.44
CA ARG A 224 16.57 -22.14 -8.81
C ARG A 224 17.01 -20.67 -8.65
N ALA A 225 17.50 -20.30 -7.44
CA ALA A 225 17.85 -18.92 -7.13
C ALA A 225 19.13 -18.79 -6.31
N ARG A 226 19.86 -17.69 -6.54
CA ARG A 226 20.97 -17.29 -5.66
C ARG A 226 20.43 -16.76 -4.34
N VAL A 227 19.41 -15.91 -4.40
CA VAL A 227 18.73 -15.33 -3.23
C VAL A 227 17.22 -15.45 -3.42
N VAL A 228 16.53 -15.84 -2.36
CA VAL A 228 15.06 -15.89 -2.29
C VAL A 228 14.58 -14.80 -1.32
N TYR A 229 13.74 -13.90 -1.79
CA TYR A 229 13.09 -12.89 -0.93
C TYR A 229 11.68 -13.32 -0.58
N ASN A 230 11.43 -13.46 0.72
CA ASN A 230 10.10 -13.62 1.26
C ASN A 230 9.52 -12.23 1.59
N ALA A 231 8.65 -11.71 0.73
CA ALA A 231 8.00 -10.41 0.84
C ALA A 231 6.46 -10.56 0.91
N THR A 232 5.98 -11.66 1.52
CA THR A 232 4.57 -12.05 1.53
C THR A 232 3.72 -11.35 2.60
N GLY A 233 4.22 -10.23 3.17
CA GLY A 233 3.46 -9.40 4.10
C GLY A 233 3.01 -10.17 5.34
N VAL A 234 1.71 -10.34 5.53
CA VAL A 234 1.15 -11.05 6.70
C VAL A 234 1.34 -12.56 6.66
N TRP A 235 1.77 -13.11 5.52
CA TRP A 235 2.06 -14.55 5.33
C TRP A 235 3.55 -14.89 5.42
N VAL A 236 4.43 -13.96 5.82
CA VAL A 236 5.88 -14.25 5.88
C VAL A 236 6.21 -15.45 6.76
N ASP A 237 5.51 -15.64 7.87
CA ASP A 237 5.74 -16.78 8.76
C ASP A 237 5.34 -18.11 8.12
N ARG A 238 4.28 -18.13 7.30
CA ARG A 238 3.90 -19.32 6.52
C ARG A 238 4.99 -19.72 5.53
N ILE A 239 5.60 -18.75 4.85
CA ILE A 239 6.70 -19.05 3.91
C ILE A 239 7.96 -19.50 4.66
N ARG A 240 8.25 -18.94 5.83
CA ARG A 240 9.36 -19.36 6.67
C ARG A 240 9.18 -20.80 7.15
N THR A 241 7.96 -21.21 7.51
CA THR A 241 7.68 -22.59 7.93
C THR A 241 7.77 -23.61 6.80
N LEU A 242 7.70 -23.21 5.51
CA LEU A 242 8.03 -24.10 4.39
C LEU A 242 9.53 -24.44 4.33
N ALA A 243 10.38 -23.54 4.78
CA ALA A 243 11.82 -23.75 4.84
C ALA A 243 12.25 -24.39 6.18
N GLU A 244 11.65 -23.95 7.29
CA GLU A 244 11.97 -24.41 8.66
C GLU A 244 10.66 -24.58 9.45
N PRO A 245 10.15 -25.83 9.56
CA PRO A 245 8.90 -26.10 10.27
C PRO A 245 8.88 -25.61 11.73
N ALA A 246 10.05 -25.53 12.38
CA ALA A 246 10.20 -25.06 13.75
C ALA A 246 10.43 -23.52 13.84
N ALA A 247 10.33 -22.78 12.74
CA ALA A 247 10.54 -21.33 12.73
C ALA A 247 9.58 -20.61 13.70
N ARG A 248 10.13 -19.78 14.59
CA ARG A 248 9.32 -18.99 15.52
C ARG A 248 8.62 -17.86 14.75
N PRO A 249 7.34 -17.56 15.05
CA PRO A 249 6.63 -16.44 14.45
C PRO A 249 7.37 -15.11 14.63
N LEU A 250 7.45 -14.33 13.57
CA LEU A 250 8.01 -12.97 13.58
C LEU A 250 6.93 -11.92 13.79
N LEU A 251 5.68 -12.22 13.41
CA LEU A 251 4.63 -11.23 13.32
C LEU A 251 3.71 -11.20 14.55
N ALA A 252 3.31 -9.98 14.88
CA ALA A 252 2.09 -9.68 15.62
C ALA A 252 1.18 -8.86 14.69
N LEU A 253 -0.02 -9.36 14.40
CA LEU A 253 -0.91 -8.73 13.44
C LEU A 253 -1.83 -7.73 14.09
N SER A 254 -2.17 -6.67 13.35
CA SER A 254 -3.18 -5.70 13.74
C SER A 254 -4.09 -5.39 12.54
N ARG A 255 -5.40 -5.44 12.77
CA ARG A 255 -6.41 -5.04 11.79
C ARG A 255 -6.66 -3.54 11.87
N GLY A 256 -6.67 -2.89 10.70
CA GLY A 256 -7.04 -1.49 10.54
C GLY A 256 -8.23 -1.35 9.62
N SER A 257 -9.35 -0.89 10.15
CA SER A 257 -10.65 -0.84 9.49
C SER A 257 -11.01 0.57 9.04
N HIS A 258 -11.76 0.66 7.95
CA HIS A 258 -12.22 1.90 7.34
C HIS A 258 -13.69 1.76 6.93
N ILE A 259 -14.41 2.87 6.94
CA ILE A 259 -15.71 3.02 6.30
C ILE A 259 -15.57 3.94 5.10
N VAL A 260 -16.41 3.73 4.09
CA VAL A 260 -16.52 4.58 2.90
C VAL A 260 -17.91 5.18 2.90
N VAL A 261 -17.98 6.49 2.77
CA VAL A 261 -19.23 7.25 2.75
C VAL A 261 -19.25 8.24 1.59
N ASP A 262 -20.41 8.85 1.34
CA ASP A 262 -20.56 9.87 0.31
C ASP A 262 -19.67 11.08 0.57
N ALA A 263 -19.12 11.69 -0.49
CA ALA A 263 -18.27 12.89 -0.40
C ALA A 263 -18.98 14.12 0.21
N ARG A 264 -20.33 14.12 0.30
CA ARG A 264 -21.11 15.21 0.92
C ARG A 264 -20.71 15.49 2.38
N PHE A 265 -20.18 14.46 3.09
CA PHE A 265 -19.71 14.61 4.47
C PHE A 265 -18.42 15.44 4.59
N LEU A 266 -17.67 15.58 3.50
CA LEU A 266 -16.51 16.46 3.39
C LEU A 266 -16.32 16.87 1.92
N PRO A 267 -17.16 17.82 1.40
CA PRO A 267 -17.23 18.17 -0.03
C PRO A 267 -16.11 19.14 -0.45
N VAL A 268 -14.87 18.86 -0.06
CA VAL A 268 -13.70 19.67 -0.34
C VAL A 268 -12.50 18.77 -0.64
N PRO A 269 -11.54 19.20 -1.49
CA PRO A 269 -10.35 18.41 -1.81
C PRO A 269 -9.28 18.53 -0.69
N ARG A 270 -9.69 18.35 0.56
CA ARG A 270 -8.84 18.41 1.75
C ARG A 270 -9.22 17.32 2.72
N ALA A 271 -8.25 16.81 3.45
CA ALA A 271 -8.48 15.81 4.48
C ALA A 271 -8.74 16.46 5.85
N LEU A 272 -9.61 15.86 6.61
CA LEU A 272 -9.80 16.12 8.03
C LEU A 272 -8.94 15.16 8.85
N MET A 273 -8.08 15.67 9.71
CA MET A 273 -7.36 14.90 10.70
C MET A 273 -7.98 15.10 12.09
N ILE A 274 -8.40 14.04 12.71
CA ILE A 274 -8.87 13.98 14.09
C ILE A 274 -7.66 13.60 14.97
N PRO A 275 -7.14 14.53 15.78
CA PRO A 275 -5.83 14.38 16.40
C PRO A 275 -5.81 13.37 17.56
N LYS A 276 -6.97 13.14 18.18
CA LYS A 276 -7.05 12.24 19.33
C LYS A 276 -8.42 11.58 19.40
N THR A 277 -8.45 10.27 19.19
CA THR A 277 -9.60 9.41 19.43
C THR A 277 -9.69 9.03 20.92
N SER A 278 -10.79 8.37 21.34
CA SER A 278 -10.98 7.90 22.72
C SER A 278 -9.87 6.95 23.19
N ASP A 279 -9.26 6.21 22.26
CA ASP A 279 -8.14 5.29 22.53
C ASP A 279 -6.75 5.93 22.32
N GLY A 280 -6.69 7.26 22.06
CA GLY A 280 -5.46 8.04 21.96
C GLY A 280 -4.76 7.94 20.60
N ARG A 281 -5.47 7.46 19.56
CA ARG A 281 -4.97 7.40 18.19
C ARG A 281 -5.42 8.62 17.37
N VAL A 282 -4.99 8.64 16.12
CA VAL A 282 -5.41 9.60 15.10
C VAL A 282 -6.35 8.91 14.13
N LEU A 283 -7.42 9.59 13.74
CA LEU A 283 -8.34 9.14 12.70
C LEU A 283 -8.34 10.18 11.57
N PHE A 284 -8.52 9.72 10.35
CA PHE A 284 -8.57 10.55 9.16
C PHE A 284 -9.92 10.42 8.45
N ALA A 285 -10.39 11.54 7.86
CA ALA A 285 -11.43 11.52 6.86
C ALA A 285 -10.82 12.09 5.57
N ILE A 286 -10.73 11.27 4.53
CA ILE A 286 -9.92 11.51 3.34
C ILE A 286 -10.79 11.46 2.10
N PRO A 287 -10.93 12.56 1.34
CA PRO A 287 -11.57 12.52 0.04
C PRO A 287 -10.74 11.67 -0.92
N TRP A 288 -11.35 10.67 -1.56
CA TRP A 288 -10.67 9.79 -2.50
C TRP A 288 -11.64 9.26 -3.55
N LEU A 289 -11.34 9.48 -4.82
CA LEU A 289 -12.12 9.01 -5.97
C LEU A 289 -13.64 9.25 -5.84
N GLY A 290 -14.03 10.49 -5.46
CA GLY A 290 -15.44 10.88 -5.35
C GLY A 290 -16.17 10.36 -4.10
N ARG A 291 -15.47 9.74 -3.17
CA ARG A 291 -15.97 9.27 -1.87
C ARG A 291 -15.16 9.85 -0.71
N LEU A 292 -15.60 9.60 0.50
CA LEU A 292 -14.87 9.92 1.72
C LEU A 292 -14.51 8.61 2.44
N ILE A 293 -13.21 8.35 2.62
CA ILE A 293 -12.70 7.23 3.42
C ILE A 293 -12.46 7.74 4.84
N VAL A 294 -13.06 7.08 5.84
CA VAL A 294 -12.88 7.43 7.25
C VAL A 294 -12.25 6.25 7.99
N GLY A 295 -11.15 6.48 8.69
CA GLY A 295 -10.39 5.46 9.43
C GLY A 295 -9.08 6.01 9.98
N THR A 296 -8.36 5.23 10.77
CA THR A 296 -8.38 3.77 10.83
C THR A 296 -8.38 3.28 12.28
N THR A 297 -8.86 2.05 12.49
CA THR A 297 -8.71 1.33 13.76
C THR A 297 -7.34 0.66 13.86
N ASP A 298 -7.05 0.03 14.99
CA ASP A 298 -5.81 -0.73 15.23
C ASP A 298 -6.10 -1.82 16.28
N VAL A 299 -6.69 -2.92 15.82
CA VAL A 299 -7.16 -4.01 16.68
C VAL A 299 -6.26 -5.22 16.51
N PRO A 300 -5.60 -5.72 17.58
CA PRO A 300 -4.83 -6.95 17.53
C PRO A 300 -5.67 -8.11 16.99
N THR A 301 -5.07 -8.96 16.14
CA THR A 301 -5.72 -10.15 15.60
C THR A 301 -4.70 -11.26 15.38
N THR A 302 -5.16 -12.50 15.48
CA THR A 302 -4.39 -13.68 15.08
C THR A 302 -4.85 -14.27 13.75
N GLU A 303 -5.95 -13.74 13.22
CA GLU A 303 -6.53 -14.21 11.97
C GLU A 303 -5.74 -13.70 10.76
N VAL A 304 -5.28 -14.61 9.92
CA VAL A 304 -4.57 -14.31 8.67
C VAL A 304 -5.49 -14.66 7.51
N VAL A 305 -6.18 -13.67 7.00
CA VAL A 305 -7.10 -13.82 5.86
C VAL A 305 -6.76 -12.81 4.77
N GLN A 306 -7.10 -13.14 3.53
CA GLN A 306 -6.84 -12.27 2.39
C GLN A 306 -7.74 -11.04 2.39
N GLU A 307 -9.00 -11.20 2.81
CA GLU A 307 -10.01 -10.14 2.84
C GLU A 307 -10.57 -9.94 4.26
N PRO A 308 -9.79 -9.35 5.17
CA PRO A 308 -10.27 -9.09 6.51
C PRO A 308 -11.45 -8.12 6.47
N GLN A 309 -12.45 -8.39 7.31
CA GLN A 309 -13.62 -7.53 7.41
C GLN A 309 -13.58 -6.74 8.73
N PRO A 310 -14.04 -5.49 8.75
CA PRO A 310 -14.26 -4.75 9.97
C PRO A 310 -15.29 -5.44 10.88
N THR A 311 -15.09 -5.40 12.18
CA THR A 311 -16.14 -5.79 13.12
C THR A 311 -17.15 -4.66 13.30
N PRO A 312 -18.40 -4.95 13.74
CA PRO A 312 -19.37 -3.90 14.09
C PRO A 312 -18.81 -2.88 15.09
N GLN A 313 -18.07 -3.32 16.09
CA GLN A 313 -17.44 -2.45 17.09
C GLN A 313 -16.40 -1.49 16.49
N GLU A 314 -15.67 -1.92 15.46
CA GLU A 314 -14.73 -1.04 14.75
C GLU A 314 -15.46 0.00 13.91
N ILE A 315 -16.57 -0.37 13.28
CA ILE A 315 -17.43 0.55 12.52
C ILE A 315 -18.02 1.60 13.48
N ASP A 316 -18.61 1.17 14.59
CA ASP A 316 -19.18 2.05 15.61
C ASP A 316 -18.15 3.02 16.16
N PHE A 317 -16.93 2.55 16.45
CA PHE A 317 -15.83 3.39 16.90
C PHE A 317 -15.49 4.50 15.89
N ILE A 318 -15.44 4.18 14.58
CA ILE A 318 -15.16 5.16 13.53
C ILE A 318 -16.29 6.17 13.44
N VAL A 319 -17.54 5.72 13.42
CA VAL A 319 -18.73 6.58 13.31
C VAL A 319 -18.83 7.53 14.51
N GLU A 320 -18.70 7.02 15.74
CA GLU A 320 -18.76 7.84 16.97
C GLU A 320 -17.60 8.85 17.01
N THR A 321 -16.40 8.44 16.59
CA THR A 321 -15.27 9.38 16.51
C THR A 321 -15.54 10.50 15.50
N ALA A 322 -16.05 10.18 14.31
CA ALA A 322 -16.39 11.16 13.28
C ALA A 322 -17.51 12.11 13.71
N ARG A 323 -18.55 11.61 14.45
CA ARG A 323 -19.64 12.41 15.03
C ARG A 323 -19.14 13.57 15.88
N GLY A 324 -18.03 13.39 16.58
CA GLY A 324 -17.40 14.46 17.38
C GLY A 324 -16.89 15.64 16.57
N TYR A 325 -16.69 15.47 15.28
CA TYR A 325 -16.02 16.46 14.40
C TYR A 325 -16.84 16.91 13.20
N LEU A 326 -17.74 16.06 12.69
CA LEU A 326 -18.65 16.41 11.60
C LEU A 326 -19.95 17.00 12.14
N ARG A 327 -20.50 17.97 11.37
CA ARG A 327 -21.80 18.59 11.69
C ARG A 327 -22.94 17.59 11.52
N ASP A 328 -22.94 16.87 10.41
CA ASP A 328 -23.96 15.89 10.10
C ASP A 328 -23.45 14.49 10.48
N PRO A 329 -24.23 13.74 11.30
CA PRO A 329 -23.80 12.41 11.73
C PRO A 329 -23.84 11.42 10.57
N ILE A 330 -22.83 10.57 10.49
CA ILE A 330 -22.83 9.42 9.57
C ILE A 330 -23.79 8.35 10.14
N ARG A 331 -24.74 7.90 9.34
CA ARG A 331 -25.69 6.83 9.68
C ARG A 331 -25.28 5.52 8.99
N PRO A 332 -25.76 4.36 9.44
CA PRO A 332 -25.46 3.08 8.77
C PRO A 332 -25.79 3.06 7.28
N GLU A 333 -26.89 3.67 6.86
CA GLU A 333 -27.32 3.78 5.45
C GLU A 333 -26.42 4.67 4.58
N ASP A 334 -25.61 5.53 5.17
CA ASP A 334 -24.66 6.38 4.47
C ASP A 334 -23.36 5.63 4.12
N ILE A 335 -23.14 4.46 4.70
CA ILE A 335 -21.94 3.65 4.48
C ILE A 335 -22.10 2.84 3.20
N THR A 336 -21.36 3.22 2.15
CA THR A 336 -21.40 2.56 0.84
C THR A 336 -20.52 1.31 0.80
N ASN A 337 -19.48 1.27 1.62
CA ASN A 337 -18.63 0.10 1.81
C ASN A 337 -17.82 0.19 3.11
N THR A 338 -17.28 -0.96 3.51
CA THR A 338 -16.30 -1.07 4.59
C THR A 338 -15.15 -1.97 4.14
N PHE A 339 -13.94 -1.68 4.58
CA PHE A 339 -12.80 -2.54 4.31
C PHE A 339 -11.79 -2.51 5.45
N ALA A 340 -10.99 -3.56 5.55
CA ALA A 340 -9.90 -3.63 6.51
C ALA A 340 -8.61 -4.15 5.86
N GLY A 341 -7.49 -3.77 6.43
CA GLY A 341 -6.16 -4.30 6.09
C GLY A 341 -5.45 -4.84 7.32
N LEU A 342 -4.67 -5.90 7.15
CA LEU A 342 -3.84 -6.46 8.21
C LEU A 342 -2.44 -5.82 8.16
N ARG A 343 -1.95 -5.35 9.31
CA ARG A 343 -0.59 -4.81 9.44
C ARG A 343 0.35 -5.90 9.92
N PRO A 344 1.44 -6.21 9.20
CA PRO A 344 2.48 -7.12 9.65
C PRO A 344 3.43 -6.38 10.60
N LEU A 345 3.08 -6.30 11.89
CA LEU A 345 3.93 -5.71 12.90
C LEU A 345 4.95 -6.75 13.37
N VAL A 346 6.19 -6.32 13.61
CA VAL A 346 7.25 -7.22 14.09
C VAL A 346 7.18 -7.32 15.61
N ALA A 347 7.04 -8.54 16.13
CA ALA A 347 7.00 -8.80 17.56
C ALA A 347 8.39 -8.54 18.18
N LYS A 348 8.48 -7.50 19.04
CA LYS A 348 9.64 -7.26 19.91
C LYS A 348 9.21 -7.51 21.36
N GLY A 349 9.42 -8.73 21.90
CA GLY A 349 9.08 -9.05 23.29
C GLY A 349 7.70 -9.68 23.49
N ALA A 350 7.15 -9.61 24.72
CA ALA A 350 5.95 -10.33 25.14
C ALA A 350 4.68 -10.00 24.33
N PRO A 351 3.78 -10.97 24.12
CA PRO A 351 2.53 -10.77 23.39
C PRO A 351 1.61 -9.73 24.05
N GLY A 352 0.99 -8.85 23.26
CA GLY A 352 -0.19 -8.10 23.70
C GLY A 352 -0.23 -6.59 23.47
N ALA A 353 0.88 -5.89 23.20
CA ALA A 353 0.87 -4.43 23.05
C ALA A 353 1.27 -3.98 21.62
N THR A 354 0.34 -4.04 20.67
CA THR A 354 0.57 -3.59 19.28
C THR A 354 0.93 -2.11 19.16
N LYS A 355 0.55 -1.28 20.12
CA LYS A 355 0.80 0.18 20.11
C LYS A 355 2.28 0.56 20.22
N THR A 356 3.10 -0.30 20.83
CA THR A 356 4.54 -0.08 21.07
C THR A 356 5.44 -0.84 20.09
N LEU A 357 4.85 -1.67 19.20
CA LEU A 357 5.63 -2.45 18.24
C LEU A 357 6.28 -1.55 17.19
N SER A 358 7.52 -1.88 16.83
CA SER A 358 8.28 -1.14 15.83
C SER A 358 7.58 -1.20 14.47
N ARG A 359 7.48 -0.05 13.82
CA ARG A 359 7.04 0.08 12.44
C ARG A 359 8.21 0.32 11.47
N GLU A 360 9.42 0.11 11.94
CA GLU A 360 10.59 -0.04 11.10
C GLU A 360 10.51 -1.38 10.37
N HIS A 361 11.04 -1.44 9.17
CA HIS A 361 11.14 -2.71 8.47
C HIS A 361 12.22 -3.60 9.13
N THR A 362 12.02 -4.89 9.01
CA THR A 362 12.93 -5.91 9.54
C THR A 362 13.33 -6.83 8.39
N ILE A 363 14.63 -7.13 8.34
CA ILE A 363 15.21 -8.05 7.37
C ILE A 363 15.86 -9.18 8.16
N VAL A 364 15.41 -10.41 7.93
CA VAL A 364 15.94 -11.63 8.55
C VAL A 364 16.49 -12.52 7.44
N ILE A 365 17.68 -13.06 7.62
CA ILE A 365 18.29 -14.00 6.67
C ILE A 365 18.41 -15.36 7.34
N GLU A 366 17.75 -16.34 6.76
CA GLU A 366 17.70 -17.74 7.19
C GLU A 366 18.20 -18.64 6.05
N HIS A 367 18.60 -19.86 6.37
CA HIS A 367 19.11 -20.83 5.37
C HIS A 367 20.14 -20.20 4.41
N GLY A 368 20.98 -19.32 4.92
CA GLY A 368 22.04 -18.64 4.17
C GLY A 368 21.59 -17.68 3.08
N ASN A 369 20.42 -17.88 2.45
CA ASN A 369 19.94 -17.07 1.30
C ASN A 369 18.43 -16.83 1.25
N LEU A 370 17.66 -17.24 2.24
CA LEU A 370 16.25 -16.86 2.39
C LEU A 370 16.17 -15.53 3.15
N VAL A 371 15.80 -14.47 2.47
CA VAL A 371 15.73 -13.10 3.00
C VAL A 371 14.26 -12.73 3.23
N THR A 372 13.81 -12.76 4.47
CA THR A 372 12.47 -12.31 4.85
C THR A 372 12.47 -10.81 5.11
N VAL A 373 11.60 -10.07 4.42
CA VAL A 373 11.43 -8.62 4.56
C VAL A 373 10.00 -8.33 5.00
N THR A 374 9.83 -7.74 6.19
CA THR A 374 8.51 -7.48 6.77
C THR A 374 8.49 -6.20 7.60
N GLY A 375 7.30 -5.75 8.04
CA GLY A 375 7.13 -4.46 8.70
C GLY A 375 7.16 -3.30 7.71
N GLY A 376 7.58 -2.11 8.18
CA GLY A 376 7.67 -0.92 7.34
C GLY A 376 6.33 -0.35 6.91
N LYS A 377 6.30 0.41 5.81
CA LYS A 377 5.14 1.11 5.27
C LYS A 377 5.23 1.26 3.76
N TRP A 378 4.10 1.53 3.10
CA TRP A 378 4.08 1.97 1.70
C TRP A 378 5.04 3.14 1.44
N THR A 379 5.03 4.16 2.28
CA THR A 379 5.91 5.33 2.12
C THR A 379 7.38 4.94 1.95
N THR A 380 7.83 3.87 2.61
CA THR A 380 9.23 3.45 2.64
C THR A 380 9.52 2.18 1.82
N TYR A 381 8.59 1.72 0.97
CA TYR A 381 8.74 0.48 0.20
C TYR A 381 10.05 0.41 -0.59
N ARG A 382 10.42 1.55 -1.22
CA ARG A 382 11.66 1.66 -2.00
C ARG A 382 12.90 1.48 -1.13
N ARG A 383 12.93 2.14 0.04
CA ARG A 383 14.01 2.02 1.00
C ARG A 383 14.13 0.60 1.55
N MET A 384 13.01 -0.05 1.81
CA MET A 384 12.98 -1.47 2.23
C MET A 384 13.62 -2.38 1.19
N ALA A 385 13.32 -2.15 -0.10
CA ALA A 385 13.90 -2.90 -1.21
C ALA A 385 15.41 -2.68 -1.31
N VAL A 386 15.86 -1.43 -1.26
CA VAL A 386 17.29 -1.07 -1.29
C VAL A 386 18.04 -1.73 -0.14
N ASP A 387 17.54 -1.61 1.10
CA ASP A 387 18.20 -2.16 2.28
C ASP A 387 18.28 -3.70 2.21
N ALA A 388 17.25 -4.36 1.67
CA ALA A 388 17.21 -5.81 1.52
C ALA A 388 18.23 -6.31 0.49
N LEU A 389 18.33 -5.66 -0.66
CA LEU A 389 19.31 -6.00 -1.71
C LEU A 389 20.74 -5.65 -1.28
N ASP A 390 20.96 -4.49 -0.69
CA ASP A 390 22.26 -4.09 -0.15
C ASP A 390 22.76 -5.05 0.94
N GLN A 391 21.85 -5.59 1.75
CA GLN A 391 22.23 -6.60 2.74
C GLN A 391 22.68 -7.90 2.09
N ALA A 392 22.03 -8.34 1.02
CA ALA A 392 22.46 -9.52 0.27
C ALA A 392 23.80 -9.29 -0.46
N VAL A 393 24.01 -8.11 -1.02
CA VAL A 393 25.32 -7.72 -1.61
C VAL A 393 26.42 -7.72 -0.57
N ARG A 394 26.21 -7.09 0.60
CA ARG A 394 27.20 -7.07 1.70
C ARG A 394 27.56 -8.46 2.22
N ARG A 395 26.65 -9.43 2.09
CA ARG A 395 26.90 -10.84 2.48
C ARG A 395 27.51 -11.68 1.34
N GLY A 396 27.82 -11.09 0.20
CA GLY A 396 28.36 -11.80 -0.96
C GLY A 396 27.35 -12.75 -1.65
N LEU A 397 26.07 -12.62 -1.36
CA LEU A 397 25.01 -13.45 -1.98
C LEU A 397 24.68 -12.97 -3.41
N LEU A 398 24.83 -11.66 -3.65
CA LEU A 398 24.63 -11.01 -4.95
C LEU A 398 25.89 -10.25 -5.35
N PRO A 399 26.12 -10.03 -6.67
CA PRO A 399 27.23 -9.22 -7.14
C PRO A 399 27.12 -7.77 -6.64
N ALA A 400 28.27 -7.11 -6.53
CA ALA A 400 28.35 -5.70 -6.13
C ALA A 400 27.52 -4.84 -7.11
N SER A 401 26.57 -4.10 -6.58
CA SER A 401 25.67 -3.25 -7.35
C SER A 401 25.06 -2.18 -6.45
N THR A 402 24.59 -1.07 -7.04
CA THR A 402 23.96 0.04 -6.32
C THR A 402 22.60 0.36 -6.91
N SER A 403 21.68 0.81 -6.07
CA SER A 403 20.34 1.22 -6.49
C SER A 403 20.34 2.60 -7.13
N ALA A 404 19.65 2.74 -8.28
CA ALA A 404 19.31 4.03 -8.89
C ALA A 404 17.81 4.33 -8.83
N THR A 405 17.04 3.61 -8.01
CA THR A 405 15.57 3.76 -7.91
C THR A 405 15.12 5.09 -7.30
N ALA A 406 16.02 5.86 -6.68
CA ALA A 406 15.67 7.19 -6.16
C ALA A 406 15.18 8.17 -7.24
N THR A 407 15.67 8.03 -8.47
CA THR A 407 15.32 8.88 -9.63
C THR A 407 14.60 8.12 -10.74
N LEU A 408 14.13 6.91 -10.44
CA LEU A 408 13.46 6.05 -11.42
C LEU A 408 11.98 6.43 -11.55
N ARG A 409 11.60 6.98 -12.69
CA ARG A 409 10.17 7.19 -13.03
C ARG A 409 9.48 5.85 -13.20
N LEU A 410 8.35 5.69 -12.53
CA LEU A 410 7.52 4.50 -12.66
C LEU A 410 6.79 4.50 -14.02
N ASP A 411 6.45 3.31 -14.47
CA ASP A 411 5.76 3.11 -15.75
C ASP A 411 4.25 3.36 -15.56
N VAL A 412 3.85 4.61 -15.79
CA VAL A 412 2.45 5.06 -15.82
C VAL A 412 2.13 5.49 -17.24
N ASP A 413 1.28 4.75 -17.94
CA ASP A 413 0.88 5.06 -19.32
C ASP A 413 -0.39 5.91 -19.29
N PRO A 414 -0.37 7.17 -19.81
CA PRO A 414 -1.52 8.06 -19.75
C PRO A 414 -2.78 7.53 -20.47
N ALA A 415 -2.61 6.72 -21.50
CA ALA A 415 -3.75 6.15 -22.22
C ALA A 415 -4.44 5.04 -21.41
N ILE A 416 -3.66 4.25 -20.65
CA ILE A 416 -4.21 3.26 -19.73
C ILE A 416 -4.94 3.96 -18.59
N GLU A 417 -4.33 5.00 -17.98
CA GLU A 417 -4.98 5.75 -16.90
C GLU A 417 -6.27 6.43 -17.39
N ALA A 418 -6.28 7.04 -18.57
CA ALA A 418 -7.48 7.65 -19.13
C ALA A 418 -8.60 6.62 -19.41
N ALA A 419 -8.26 5.43 -19.93
CA ALA A 419 -9.22 4.35 -20.13
C ALA A 419 -9.78 3.82 -18.80
N GLN A 420 -8.92 3.71 -17.79
CA GLN A 420 -9.30 3.31 -16.44
C GLN A 420 -10.25 4.32 -15.80
N ASP A 421 -9.91 5.63 -15.87
CA ASP A 421 -10.74 6.70 -15.32
C ASP A 421 -12.11 6.76 -15.98
N ALA A 422 -12.18 6.62 -17.32
CA ALA A 422 -13.43 6.55 -18.05
C ALA A 422 -14.31 5.38 -17.57
N ALA A 423 -13.74 4.19 -17.41
CA ALA A 423 -14.46 3.01 -16.93
C ALA A 423 -14.89 3.15 -15.46
N ALA A 424 -14.05 3.72 -14.60
CA ALA A 424 -14.33 3.86 -13.17
C ALA A 424 -15.36 4.95 -12.87
N THR A 425 -15.36 6.05 -13.62
CA THR A 425 -16.32 7.15 -13.46
C THR A 425 -17.68 6.87 -14.08
N ALA A 426 -17.74 6.03 -15.12
CA ALA A 426 -18.97 5.61 -15.79
C ALA A 426 -19.15 4.08 -15.76
N PRO A 427 -19.32 3.45 -14.59
CA PRO A 427 -19.38 1.98 -14.48
C PRO A 427 -20.59 1.35 -15.17
N ASN A 428 -21.60 2.15 -15.54
CA ASN A 428 -22.75 1.70 -16.33
C ASN A 428 -22.50 1.76 -17.86
N ASP A 429 -21.41 2.39 -18.31
CA ASP A 429 -20.96 2.35 -19.70
C ASP A 429 -20.19 1.04 -19.94
N THR A 430 -20.93 0.01 -20.33
CA THR A 430 -20.39 -1.33 -20.60
C THR A 430 -19.27 -1.29 -21.65
N ALA A 431 -19.36 -0.41 -22.65
CA ALA A 431 -18.33 -0.33 -23.69
C ALA A 431 -17.00 0.22 -23.13
N ALA A 432 -17.04 1.25 -22.28
CA ALA A 432 -15.86 1.77 -21.61
C ALA A 432 -15.24 0.73 -20.68
N VAL A 433 -16.06 0.01 -19.91
CA VAL A 433 -15.59 -1.03 -19.00
C VAL A 433 -14.96 -2.20 -19.74
N LEU A 434 -15.57 -2.70 -20.79
CA LEU A 434 -15.04 -3.81 -21.60
C LEU A 434 -13.73 -3.41 -22.30
N ARG A 435 -13.64 -2.19 -22.83
CA ARG A 435 -12.41 -1.66 -23.41
C ARG A 435 -11.29 -1.65 -22.36
N TYR A 436 -11.56 -1.14 -21.17
CA TYR A 436 -10.55 -1.11 -20.12
C TYR A 436 -10.20 -2.52 -19.61
N ARG A 437 -11.16 -3.44 -19.54
CA ARG A 437 -10.90 -4.85 -19.20
C ARG A 437 -9.84 -5.46 -20.13
N ASP A 438 -9.98 -5.23 -21.43
CA ASP A 438 -9.06 -5.78 -22.42
C ASP A 438 -7.66 -5.15 -22.29
N ILE A 439 -7.57 -3.84 -22.04
CA ILE A 439 -6.34 -3.14 -21.70
C ILE A 439 -5.71 -3.71 -20.42
N ALA A 440 -6.50 -3.86 -19.36
CA ALA A 440 -6.02 -4.38 -18.08
C ALA A 440 -5.51 -5.82 -18.18
N ARG A 441 -6.15 -6.65 -19.02
CA ARG A 441 -5.66 -8.00 -19.32
C ARG A 441 -4.32 -7.98 -20.07
N ALA A 442 -4.19 -7.13 -21.07
CA ALA A 442 -3.00 -7.07 -21.91
C ALA A 442 -1.79 -6.42 -21.22
N HIS A 443 -2.01 -5.39 -20.42
CA HIS A 443 -0.93 -4.54 -19.89
C HIS A 443 -0.79 -4.55 -18.37
N GLU A 444 -1.76 -5.10 -17.65
CA GLU A 444 -1.80 -5.07 -16.18
C GLU A 444 -2.07 -6.45 -15.55
N GLN A 445 -2.04 -7.50 -16.36
CA GLN A 445 -2.24 -8.89 -15.93
C GLN A 445 -3.53 -9.11 -15.11
N ALA A 446 -4.62 -8.38 -15.39
CA ALA A 446 -5.92 -8.66 -14.78
C ALA A 446 -6.46 -10.00 -15.33
N ARG A 447 -6.67 -10.98 -14.44
CA ARG A 447 -7.09 -12.35 -14.83
C ARG A 447 -8.57 -12.59 -14.56
N THR A 448 -9.09 -11.98 -13.52
CA THR A 448 -10.46 -12.17 -13.05
C THR A 448 -11.25 -10.87 -13.07
N THR A 449 -12.59 -10.99 -13.02
CA THR A 449 -13.48 -9.83 -12.82
C THR A 449 -13.19 -9.12 -11.49
N ALA A 450 -12.81 -9.86 -10.46
CA ALA A 450 -12.41 -9.27 -9.17
C ALA A 450 -11.14 -8.41 -9.30
N ASP A 451 -10.13 -8.84 -10.08
CA ASP A 451 -8.93 -8.04 -10.32
C ASP A 451 -9.29 -6.68 -10.94
N LEU A 452 -10.19 -6.72 -11.92
CA LEU A 452 -10.65 -5.51 -12.61
C LEU A 452 -11.38 -4.57 -11.65
N ILE A 453 -12.39 -5.06 -10.93
CA ILE A 453 -13.30 -4.24 -10.12
C ILE A 453 -12.62 -3.75 -8.84
N GLU A 454 -11.87 -4.62 -8.16
CA GLU A 454 -11.30 -4.32 -6.84
C GLU A 454 -10.02 -3.48 -6.94
N ARG A 455 -9.13 -3.80 -7.88
CA ARG A 455 -7.77 -3.22 -7.90
C ARG A 455 -7.47 -2.37 -9.12
N ARG A 456 -8.06 -2.67 -10.30
CA ARG A 456 -7.84 -1.82 -11.48
C ARG A 456 -8.79 -0.62 -11.49
N MET A 457 -10.09 -0.85 -11.22
CA MET A 457 -11.11 0.22 -11.16
C MET A 457 -11.35 0.76 -9.74
N ARG A 458 -11.02 0.01 -8.68
CA ARG A 458 -11.22 0.33 -7.24
C ARG A 458 -12.68 0.49 -6.82
N ILE A 459 -13.64 0.19 -7.71
CA ILE A 459 -15.08 0.31 -7.45
C ILE A 459 -15.51 -0.60 -6.30
N GLY A 460 -14.94 -1.82 -6.21
CA GLY A 460 -15.22 -2.75 -5.12
C GLY A 460 -14.88 -2.20 -3.74
N LEU A 461 -13.82 -1.36 -3.66
CA LEU A 461 -13.45 -0.68 -2.42
C LEU A 461 -14.38 0.50 -2.09
N LEU A 462 -14.94 1.18 -3.10
CA LEU A 462 -15.70 2.43 -2.92
C LEU A 462 -17.20 2.19 -2.72
N ASP A 463 -17.79 1.26 -3.47
CA ASP A 463 -19.23 1.02 -3.48
C ASP A 463 -19.55 -0.43 -3.81
N ARG A 464 -19.96 -1.19 -2.80
CA ARG A 464 -20.23 -2.62 -2.92
C ARG A 464 -21.42 -2.92 -3.83
N SER A 465 -22.44 -2.04 -3.86
CA SER A 465 -23.63 -2.24 -4.67
C SER A 465 -23.34 -2.04 -6.17
N VAL A 466 -22.55 -1.01 -6.51
CA VAL A 466 -22.09 -0.75 -7.86
C VAL A 466 -21.18 -1.87 -8.34
N ALA A 467 -20.23 -2.31 -7.50
CA ALA A 467 -19.33 -3.42 -7.79
C ALA A 467 -20.09 -4.71 -8.11
N ALA A 468 -21.11 -5.06 -7.32
CA ALA A 468 -21.92 -6.25 -7.52
C ALA A 468 -22.75 -6.20 -8.81
N LYS A 469 -23.25 -5.03 -9.20
CA LYS A 469 -23.94 -4.84 -10.50
C LYS A 469 -22.96 -5.00 -11.66
N LEU A 470 -21.80 -4.34 -11.56
CA LEU A 470 -20.76 -4.38 -12.59
C LEU A 470 -20.22 -5.81 -12.79
N ALA A 471 -20.00 -6.56 -11.71
CA ALA A 471 -19.55 -7.96 -11.81
C ALA A 471 -20.47 -8.81 -12.67
N ARG A 472 -21.80 -8.61 -12.59
CA ARG A 472 -22.78 -9.34 -13.40
C ARG A 472 -22.80 -8.92 -14.87
N SER A 473 -22.35 -7.71 -15.19
CA SER A 473 -22.37 -7.19 -16.58
C SER A 473 -21.09 -7.47 -17.36
N VAL A 474 -19.98 -7.82 -16.70
CA VAL A 474 -18.66 -8.03 -17.32
C VAL A 474 -18.13 -9.45 -17.16
N SER A 475 -18.86 -10.35 -16.49
CA SER A 475 -18.63 -11.79 -16.46
C SER A 475 -19.05 -12.42 -17.81
#